data_706f3b314056395acc2dec3670ca0ba7
#
_entry.id   706f3b314056395acc2dec3670ca0ba7
#
_cell.length_a   1.000
_cell.length_b   1.000
_cell.length_c   1.000
_cell.angle_alpha   90.00
_cell.angle_beta   90.00
_cell.angle_gamma   90.00
#
_symmetry.space_group_name_H-M   'P 1'
#
loop_
_entity.id
_entity.type
_entity.pdbx_description
1 polymer ?
#
loop_
_entity_poly.entity_id
_entity_poly.type
_entity_poly.pdbx_seq_one_letter_code
_entity_poly.pdbx_strand_id
1 'polypeptide(L)'
;MGTYGSSGEYITGLASALPSYASFSTTGSGPYVHSSEVNPLSALQKPGGGTIADEYYGNSNFNVTLDLTDGNTHQVALYAADFDGQNRTETVQAFGPGNVALTAPITVSSFTGGDYLIFNVSGSVTFQFTRVAGGSAVLSGLFIDT
;
A
#
# COMPACT_ATOMS: atom_id res chain seq x y z
N MET A 1 5.71 -15.39 -7.23
CA MET A 1 6.00 -14.07 -6.70
C MET A 1 5.99 -13.04 -7.80
N GLY A 2 5.50 -11.85 -7.53
CA GLY A 2 5.53 -10.75 -8.48
C GLY A 2 6.92 -10.12 -8.60
N THR A 3 6.97 -8.93 -9.23
CA THR A 3 8.21 -8.18 -9.44
C THR A 3 8.79 -7.61 -8.14
N TYR A 4 7.95 -7.41 -7.13
CA TYR A 4 8.31 -6.79 -5.85
C TYR A 4 8.10 -7.74 -4.69
N GLY A 5 8.78 -7.49 -3.56
CA GLY A 5 8.57 -8.21 -2.32
C GLY A 5 9.54 -9.37 -2.09
N SER A 6 10.73 -9.31 -2.65
CA SER A 6 11.74 -10.38 -2.48
C SER A 6 12.18 -10.53 -1.01
N SER A 7 12.12 -9.47 -0.22
CA SER A 7 12.47 -9.49 1.21
C SER A 7 11.26 -9.67 2.12
N GLY A 8 10.07 -9.32 1.66
CA GLY A 8 8.83 -9.50 2.42
C GLY A 8 7.67 -8.72 1.85
N GLU A 9 6.47 -9.09 2.28
CA GLU A 9 5.24 -8.49 1.79
C GLU A 9 4.17 -8.41 2.88
N TYR A 10 3.31 -7.42 2.75
CA TYR A 10 2.04 -7.30 3.47
C TYR A 10 0.93 -7.09 2.44
N ILE A 11 0.06 -8.08 2.31
CA ILE A 11 -1.12 -8.01 1.45
C ILE A 11 -2.34 -7.93 2.34
N THR A 12 -3.19 -6.92 2.14
CA THR A 12 -4.41 -6.73 2.91
C THR A 12 -5.29 -7.97 2.84
N GLY A 13 -5.79 -8.43 3.96
CA GLY A 13 -6.61 -9.64 4.07
C GLY A 13 -5.82 -10.93 4.24
N LEU A 14 -4.49 -10.90 4.14
CA LEU A 14 -3.64 -12.06 4.39
C LEU A 14 -2.77 -11.86 5.63
N ALA A 15 -2.24 -12.96 6.16
CA ALA A 15 -1.19 -12.88 7.18
C ALA A 15 0.05 -12.21 6.58
N SER A 16 0.68 -11.31 7.33
CA SER A 16 1.88 -10.63 6.85
C SER A 16 3.07 -11.59 6.79
N ALA A 17 3.91 -11.42 5.78
CA ALA A 17 5.17 -12.13 5.61
C ALA A 17 6.33 -11.11 5.61
N LEU A 18 6.34 -10.20 6.56
CA LEU A 18 7.36 -9.18 6.70
C LEU A 18 8.64 -9.77 7.33
N PRO A 19 9.82 -9.27 6.92
CA PRO A 19 11.07 -9.66 7.58
C PRO A 19 11.10 -9.18 9.04
N SER A 20 11.96 -9.77 9.85
CA SER A 20 12.04 -9.49 11.29
C SER A 20 12.38 -8.02 11.62
N TYR A 21 13.00 -7.30 10.71
CA TYR A 21 13.34 -5.89 10.88
C TYR A 21 12.22 -4.93 10.50
N ALA A 22 11.08 -5.42 10.01
CA ALA A 22 9.98 -4.58 9.53
C ALA A 22 8.70 -4.82 10.30
N SER A 23 8.01 -3.74 10.66
CA SER A 23 6.66 -3.79 11.24
C SER A 23 5.74 -2.80 10.53
N PHE A 24 4.46 -3.15 10.45
CA PHE A 24 3.43 -2.42 9.72
C PHE A 24 2.26 -2.11 10.64
N SER A 25 1.76 -0.87 10.58
CA SER A 25 0.54 -0.47 11.26
C SER A 25 -0.24 0.55 10.44
N THR A 26 -1.55 0.64 10.67
CA THR A 26 -2.42 1.61 10.02
C THR A 26 -3.23 2.40 11.04
N THR A 27 -3.58 3.64 10.70
CA THR A 27 -4.52 4.46 11.45
C THR A 27 -5.51 5.13 10.50
N GLY A 28 -6.78 5.22 10.89
CA GLY A 28 -7.82 5.85 10.08
C GLY A 28 -8.33 5.01 8.91
N SER A 29 -7.99 3.74 8.86
CA SER A 29 -8.40 2.83 7.79
C SER A 29 -9.15 1.62 8.33
N GLY A 30 -9.90 0.96 7.46
CA GLY A 30 -10.50 -0.35 7.70
C GLY A 30 -10.31 -1.28 6.51
N PRO A 31 -10.37 -2.59 6.71
CA PRO A 31 -10.27 -3.54 5.60
C PRO A 31 -11.59 -3.65 4.82
N TYR A 32 -11.49 -3.90 3.53
CA TYR A 32 -12.62 -4.18 2.65
C TYR A 32 -12.26 -5.25 1.63
N VAL A 33 -13.19 -6.17 1.37
CA VAL A 33 -13.00 -7.31 0.46
C VAL A 33 -13.81 -7.08 -0.82
N HIS A 34 -13.14 -7.10 -1.97
CA HIS A 34 -13.76 -6.97 -3.30
C HIS A 34 -13.93 -8.32 -4.00
N SER A 35 -14.36 -9.35 -3.30
CA SER A 35 -14.41 -10.72 -3.85
C SER A 35 -15.35 -10.89 -5.03
N SER A 36 -16.39 -10.06 -5.16
CA SER A 36 -17.40 -10.15 -6.22
C SER A 36 -17.24 -9.10 -7.33
N GLU A 37 -16.34 -8.15 -7.15
CA GLU A 37 -16.20 -6.97 -8.04
C GLU A 37 -14.82 -6.91 -8.70
N VAL A 38 -14.05 -7.96 -8.54
CA VAL A 38 -12.64 -7.98 -8.88
C VAL A 38 -12.39 -7.98 -10.39
N ASN A 39 -11.53 -7.08 -10.84
CA ASN A 39 -10.84 -7.22 -12.12
C ASN A 39 -9.63 -8.14 -11.90
N PRO A 40 -9.59 -9.35 -12.50
CA PRO A 40 -8.50 -10.30 -12.24
C PRO A 40 -7.11 -9.76 -12.58
N LEU A 41 -7.01 -8.79 -13.48
CA LEU A 41 -5.74 -8.20 -13.88
C LEU A 41 -5.17 -7.24 -12.83
N SER A 42 -6.01 -6.67 -11.98
CA SER A 42 -5.58 -5.77 -10.90
C SER A 42 -5.49 -6.46 -9.53
N ALA A 43 -6.04 -7.66 -9.39
CA ALA A 43 -5.96 -8.42 -8.14
C ALA A 43 -4.54 -8.93 -7.89
N LEU A 44 -4.10 -8.85 -6.63
CA LEU A 44 -2.79 -9.35 -6.22
C LEU A 44 -2.76 -10.89 -6.19
N GLN A 45 -1.61 -11.46 -6.51
CA GLN A 45 -1.40 -12.90 -6.40
C GLN A 45 -1.12 -13.27 -4.94
N LYS A 46 -1.81 -14.30 -4.45
CA LYS A 46 -1.56 -14.85 -3.11
C LYS A 46 -0.37 -15.80 -3.13
N PRO A 47 0.46 -15.81 -2.08
CA PRO A 47 1.39 -16.92 -1.87
C PRO A 47 0.62 -18.25 -1.86
N GLY A 48 1.08 -19.23 -2.62
CA GLY A 48 0.42 -20.53 -2.72
C GLY A 48 -0.68 -20.64 -3.78
N GLY A 49 -0.98 -19.56 -4.51
CA GLY A 49 -1.90 -19.56 -5.65
C GLY A 49 -3.17 -18.78 -5.44
N GLY A 50 -3.81 -18.42 -6.55
CA GLY A 50 -5.01 -17.61 -6.57
C GLY A 50 -4.72 -16.11 -6.41
N THR A 51 -5.78 -15.31 -6.44
CA THR A 51 -5.71 -13.84 -6.34
C THR A 51 -6.53 -13.32 -5.19
N ILE A 52 -6.22 -12.09 -4.75
CA ILE A 52 -6.95 -11.40 -3.70
C ILE A 52 -7.12 -9.92 -4.08
N ALA A 53 -8.27 -9.37 -3.83
CA ALA A 53 -8.61 -7.98 -4.08
C ALA A 53 -9.17 -7.34 -2.80
N ASP A 54 -8.37 -7.33 -1.76
CA ASP A 54 -8.69 -6.66 -0.52
C ASP A 54 -7.95 -5.33 -0.45
N GLU A 55 -8.50 -4.39 0.30
CA GLU A 55 -7.87 -3.09 0.49
C GLU A 55 -8.09 -2.55 1.90
N TYR A 56 -7.16 -1.71 2.37
CA TYR A 56 -7.45 -0.73 3.40
C TYR A 56 -8.06 0.50 2.74
N TYR A 57 -9.06 1.09 3.39
CA TYR A 57 -9.69 2.30 2.88
C TYR A 57 -9.92 3.33 3.98
N GLY A 58 -9.90 4.60 3.59
CA GLY A 58 -10.26 5.71 4.47
C GLY A 58 -11.09 6.73 3.72
N ASN A 59 -12.19 7.17 4.33
CA ASN A 59 -13.16 8.06 3.69
C ASN A 59 -12.61 9.48 3.43
N SER A 60 -11.60 9.90 4.15
CA SER A 60 -10.90 11.17 3.91
C SER A 60 -9.40 10.96 3.78
N ASN A 61 -8.76 10.42 4.80
CA ASN A 61 -7.36 10.05 4.80
C ASN A 61 -7.11 8.87 5.72
N PHE A 62 -5.98 8.22 5.54
CA PHE A 62 -5.44 7.25 6.49
C PHE A 62 -3.92 7.22 6.39
N ASN A 63 -3.28 6.69 7.42
CA ASN A 63 -1.83 6.56 7.50
C ASN A 63 -1.43 5.10 7.58
N VAL A 64 -0.32 4.79 6.90
CA VAL A 64 0.38 3.51 7.01
C VAL A 64 1.77 3.80 7.55
N THR A 65 2.13 3.18 8.66
CA THR A 65 3.47 3.31 9.24
C THR A 65 4.25 2.02 9.03
N LEU A 66 5.42 2.15 8.41
CA LEU A 66 6.40 1.08 8.25
C LEU A 66 7.62 1.42 9.09
N ASP A 67 7.99 0.55 10.00
CA ASP A 67 9.16 0.71 10.85
C ASP A 67 10.23 -0.29 10.44
N LEU A 68 11.38 0.22 9.96
CA LEU A 68 12.52 -0.56 9.51
C LEU A 68 13.65 -0.37 10.52
N THR A 69 14.03 -1.45 11.22
CA THR A 69 14.92 -1.36 12.38
C THR A 69 16.34 -1.81 12.12
N ASP A 70 16.68 -2.23 10.90
CA ASP A 70 18.02 -2.74 10.58
C ASP A 70 19.03 -1.67 10.16
N GLY A 71 18.60 -0.41 10.07
CA GLY A 71 19.47 0.72 9.70
C GLY A 71 19.79 0.82 8.21
N ASN A 72 19.24 -0.06 7.39
CA ASN A 72 19.49 -0.06 5.94
C ASN A 72 18.38 0.66 5.18
N THR A 73 18.71 1.08 3.95
CA THR A 73 17.72 1.59 3.00
C THR A 73 17.11 0.44 2.22
N HIS A 74 15.80 0.40 2.14
CA HIS A 74 15.04 -0.62 1.42
C HIS A 74 14.16 0.01 0.36
N GLN A 75 13.95 -0.72 -0.73
CA GLN A 75 12.92 -0.37 -1.70
C GLN A 75 11.57 -0.85 -1.17
N VAL A 76 10.61 0.07 -1.10
CA VAL A 76 9.23 -0.23 -0.69
C VAL A 76 8.31 0.10 -1.84
N ALA A 77 7.52 -0.88 -2.27
CA ALA A 77 6.48 -0.71 -3.27
C ALA A 77 5.11 -0.76 -2.60
N LEU A 78 4.31 0.27 -2.80
CA LEU A 78 2.92 0.31 -2.38
C LEU A 78 2.05 0.01 -3.60
N TYR A 79 1.10 -0.92 -3.46
CA TYR A 79 0.17 -1.26 -4.53
C TYR A 79 -1.24 -0.80 -4.18
N ALA A 80 -1.85 -0.05 -5.07
CA ALA A 80 -3.23 0.40 -4.96
C ALA A 80 -3.98 0.10 -6.26
N ALA A 81 -5.27 -0.27 -6.14
CA ALA A 81 -6.12 -0.48 -7.29
C ALA A 81 -7.53 0.02 -6.98
N ASP A 82 -8.15 0.66 -7.98
CA ASP A 82 -9.55 1.07 -7.92
C ASP A 82 -10.41 -0.11 -8.41
N PHE A 83 -10.52 -1.17 -7.57
CA PHE A 83 -11.10 -2.46 -7.95
C PHE A 83 -12.54 -2.37 -8.44
N ASP A 84 -13.34 -1.48 -7.87
CA ASP A 84 -14.76 -1.32 -8.19
C ASP A 84 -15.03 -0.16 -9.16
N GLY A 85 -13.98 0.46 -9.70
CA GLY A 85 -14.11 1.48 -10.75
C GLY A 85 -14.84 2.75 -10.33
N GLN A 86 -14.67 3.20 -9.08
CA GLN A 86 -15.35 4.39 -8.56
C GLN A 86 -14.69 5.71 -8.96
N ASN A 87 -13.79 5.68 -9.93
CA ASN A 87 -13.03 6.87 -10.37
C ASN A 87 -12.29 7.55 -9.21
N ARG A 88 -11.64 6.74 -8.39
CA ARG A 88 -10.86 7.25 -7.26
C ARG A 88 -9.66 8.05 -7.73
N THR A 89 -9.37 9.10 -7.00
CA THR A 89 -8.10 9.82 -7.05
C THR A 89 -7.64 10.02 -5.63
N GLU A 90 -6.39 9.70 -5.38
CA GLU A 90 -5.77 9.85 -4.07
C GLU A 90 -4.38 10.44 -4.20
N THR A 91 -3.87 11.03 -3.13
CA THR A 91 -2.47 11.38 -3.00
C THR A 91 -1.81 10.53 -1.95
N VAL A 92 -0.53 10.20 -2.17
CA VAL A 92 0.32 9.48 -1.23
C VAL A 92 1.55 10.33 -0.97
N GLN A 93 1.85 10.59 0.30
CA GLN A 93 3.04 11.33 0.69
C GLN A 93 3.77 10.58 1.80
N ALA A 94 5.08 10.48 1.68
CA ALA A 94 5.93 9.83 2.67
C ALA A 94 6.50 10.86 3.65
N PHE A 95 6.47 10.52 4.95
CA PHE A 95 7.03 11.31 6.05
C PHE A 95 7.97 10.46 6.88
N GLY A 96 9.09 11.04 7.27
CA GLY A 96 10.01 10.47 8.24
C GLY A 96 9.63 10.80 9.69
N PRO A 97 10.50 10.46 10.66
CA PRO A 97 10.28 10.80 12.06
C PRO A 97 10.07 12.30 12.25
N GLY A 98 9.16 12.68 13.16
CA GLY A 98 8.82 14.07 13.43
C GLY A 98 7.99 14.74 12.33
N ASN A 99 7.33 13.96 11.47
CA ASN A 99 6.52 14.45 10.34
C ASN A 99 7.31 15.26 9.32
N VAL A 100 8.58 14.92 9.12
CA VAL A 100 9.42 15.55 8.09
C VAL A 100 9.06 14.94 6.74
N ALA A 101 8.62 15.76 5.79
CA ALA A 101 8.24 15.28 4.46
C ALA A 101 9.48 14.72 3.72
N LEU A 102 9.40 13.47 3.29
CA LEU A 102 10.43 12.81 2.48
C LEU A 102 10.16 12.99 0.99
N THR A 103 8.89 13.15 0.62
CA THR A 103 8.45 13.37 -0.77
C THR A 103 7.42 14.49 -0.81
N ALA A 104 7.18 15.06 -2.00
CA ALA A 104 5.96 15.79 -2.30
C ALA A 104 4.78 14.80 -2.38
N PRO A 105 3.51 15.26 -2.26
CA PRO A 105 2.37 14.40 -2.51
C PRO A 105 2.39 13.85 -3.94
N ILE A 106 2.16 12.54 -4.09
CA ILE A 106 2.11 11.85 -5.38
C ILE A 106 0.65 11.56 -5.69
N THR A 107 0.17 12.01 -6.83
CA THR A 107 -1.23 11.79 -7.25
C THR A 107 -1.36 10.44 -7.95
N VAL A 108 -2.33 9.64 -7.52
CA VAL A 108 -2.72 8.37 -8.13
C VAL A 108 -4.14 8.50 -8.66
N SER A 109 -4.31 8.30 -9.96
CA SER A 109 -5.61 8.39 -10.63
C SER A 109 -5.68 7.39 -11.78
N SER A 110 -6.90 7.06 -12.23
CA SER A 110 -7.12 6.10 -13.33
C SER A 110 -6.42 4.76 -13.06
N PHE A 111 -6.55 4.25 -11.84
CA PHE A 111 -5.79 3.06 -11.40
C PHE A 111 -6.67 1.81 -11.22
N THR A 112 -7.70 1.63 -12.03
CA THR A 112 -8.50 0.39 -12.05
C THR A 112 -7.65 -0.84 -12.38
N GLY A 113 -6.58 -0.67 -13.17
CA GLY A 113 -5.60 -1.71 -13.48
C GLY A 113 -4.52 -1.90 -12.43
N GLY A 114 -4.56 -1.11 -11.36
CA GLY A 114 -3.55 -1.11 -10.30
C GLY A 114 -2.32 -0.27 -10.62
N ASP A 115 -1.72 0.27 -9.57
CA ASP A 115 -0.52 1.10 -9.66
C ASP A 115 0.44 0.77 -8.51
N TYR A 116 1.74 0.77 -8.82
CA TYR A 116 2.80 0.65 -7.84
C TYR A 116 3.47 2.01 -7.62
N LEU A 117 3.64 2.38 -6.34
CA LEU A 117 4.44 3.54 -5.94
C LEU A 117 5.71 3.04 -5.26
N ILE A 118 6.87 3.46 -5.77
CA ILE A 118 8.18 2.95 -5.36
C ILE A 118 8.91 4.01 -4.55
N PHE A 119 9.37 3.62 -3.36
CA PHE A 119 10.12 4.48 -2.45
C PHE A 119 11.40 3.78 -2.00
N ASN A 120 12.47 4.54 -1.79
CA ASN A 120 13.69 4.06 -1.13
C ASN A 120 13.74 4.73 0.24
N VAL A 121 13.58 3.96 1.30
CA VAL A 121 13.37 4.47 2.65
C VAL A 121 14.16 3.68 3.69
N SER A 122 14.43 4.31 4.83
CA SER A 122 15.04 3.68 5.99
C SER A 122 14.38 4.21 7.27
N GLY A 123 14.46 3.44 8.35
CA GLY A 123 13.91 3.83 9.63
C GLY A 123 12.39 3.80 9.67
N SER A 124 11.79 4.70 10.42
CA SER A 124 10.34 4.81 10.55
C SER A 124 9.78 5.75 9.49
N VAL A 125 8.86 5.25 8.67
CA VAL A 125 8.25 6.00 7.56
C VAL A 125 6.73 5.90 7.67
N THR A 126 6.05 7.04 7.56
CA THR A 126 4.59 7.11 7.49
C THR A 126 4.18 7.52 6.08
N PHE A 127 3.35 6.70 5.45
CA PHE A 127 2.72 7.01 4.17
C PHE A 127 1.31 7.53 4.45
N GLN A 128 1.03 8.77 4.08
CA GLN A 128 -0.28 9.38 4.23
C GLN A 128 -1.04 9.27 2.91
N PHE A 129 -2.18 8.61 2.97
CA PHE A 129 -3.12 8.45 1.86
C PHE A 129 -4.26 9.45 2.05
N THR A 130 -4.48 10.32 1.07
CA THR A 130 -5.53 11.35 1.12
C THR A 130 -6.46 11.20 -0.07
N ARG A 131 -7.76 11.07 0.20
CA ARG A 131 -8.78 11.04 -0.85
C ARG A 131 -8.88 12.40 -1.52
N VAL A 132 -8.85 12.41 -2.84
CA VAL A 132 -9.11 13.60 -3.67
C VAL A 132 -10.48 13.48 -4.35
N ALA A 133 -10.80 12.29 -4.88
CA ALA A 133 -12.08 12.01 -5.54
C ALA A 133 -12.46 10.54 -5.37
N GLY A 134 -13.71 10.21 -5.66
CA GLY A 134 -14.25 8.86 -5.48
C GLY A 134 -14.67 8.57 -4.05
N GLY A 135 -14.93 7.30 -3.74
CA GLY A 135 -15.49 6.90 -2.46
C GLY A 135 -14.51 6.96 -1.28
N SER A 136 -13.23 6.64 -1.52
CA SER A 136 -12.22 6.52 -0.47
C SER A 136 -10.81 6.55 -1.06
N ALA A 137 -9.79 6.76 -0.21
CA ALA A 137 -8.41 6.42 -0.51
C ALA A 137 -8.18 4.93 -0.17
N VAL A 138 -7.30 4.25 -0.89
CA VAL A 138 -7.14 2.79 -0.81
C VAL A 138 -5.66 2.36 -0.88
N LEU A 139 -5.35 1.23 -0.23
CA LEU A 139 -4.07 0.52 -0.33
C LEU A 139 -4.31 -0.97 -0.25
N SER A 140 -3.76 -1.75 -1.18
CA SER A 140 -3.96 -3.20 -1.24
C SER A 140 -2.73 -4.01 -0.83
N GLY A 141 -1.53 -3.49 -0.98
CA GLY A 141 -0.33 -4.23 -0.62
C GLY A 141 0.90 -3.35 -0.42
N LEU A 142 1.85 -3.87 0.35
CA LEU A 142 3.16 -3.27 0.60
C LEU A 142 4.21 -4.37 0.42
N PHE A 143 5.26 -4.07 -0.33
CA PHE A 143 6.29 -5.03 -0.69
C PHE A 143 7.66 -4.42 -0.38
N ILE A 144 8.54 -5.22 0.24
CA ILE A 144 9.88 -4.78 0.63
C ILE A 144 10.91 -5.55 -0.18
N ASP A 145 11.85 -4.84 -0.76
CA ASP A 145 13.01 -5.36 -1.45
C ASP A 145 14.30 -4.77 -0.86
N THR A 146 15.37 -5.43 -1.07
CA THR A 146 16.69 -4.94 -0.61
C THR A 146 17.25 -3.85 -1.50
#